data_ede4d5852b6ac39a38b307ad9f65167d
#
_entry.id   ede4d5852b6ac39a38b307ad9f65167d
#
_cell.length_a   1.000
_cell.length_b   1.000
_cell.length_c   1.000
_cell.angle_alpha   90.00
_cell.angle_beta   90.00
_cell.angle_gamma   90.00
#
_symmetry.space_group_name_H-M   'P 1'
#
loop_
_entity.id
_entity.type
_entity.pdbx_description
1 polymer ?
#
loop_
_entity_poly.entity_id
_entity_poly.type
_entity_poly.pdbx_seq_one_letter_code
_entity_poly.pdbx_strand_id
1 'polypeptide(L)'
;VEDGGSVFVAADAPVITTKQFEQLDKAADGGKVTFTNGLWSYQVRVSGQESLNLLHNERAIKEVSSKFEDQNFKYISFPGGPAFDFTGTMTIDLSEEMEDFGGQFYVYRYLQGRLHQLDATVDLDAQTLSFQTKNLGRFVITDKAIADGTLVDESFAGTQQAPSENTNQNNQSSQSGSQSDGQNGSYSENQDYQAGGVDKTNPDTGAEDHLALAAAA
;
A
#
# COMPACT_ATOMS: atom_id res chain seq x y z
N VAL A 1 -1.94 21.22 -15.39
CA VAL A 1 -1.53 19.88 -15.79
C VAL A 1 -2.79 19.04 -15.72
N GLU A 2 -3.30 18.65 -16.87
CA GLU A 2 -4.44 17.75 -16.93
C GLU A 2 -3.99 16.40 -16.35
N ASP A 3 -4.66 15.96 -15.29
CA ASP A 3 -4.42 14.65 -14.70
C ASP A 3 -4.69 13.57 -15.75
N GLY A 4 -3.75 12.65 -15.94
CA GLY A 4 -3.91 11.50 -16.82
C GLY A 4 -5.18 10.74 -16.50
N GLY A 5 -5.75 10.07 -17.49
CA GLY A 5 -7.06 9.41 -17.42
C GLY A 5 -7.22 8.43 -16.26
N SER A 6 -8.48 8.04 -16.01
CA SER A 6 -8.83 7.03 -15.01
C SER A 6 -8.85 5.63 -15.62
N VAL A 7 -8.35 4.66 -14.87
CA VAL A 7 -8.36 3.23 -15.18
C VAL A 7 -9.27 2.52 -14.18
N PHE A 8 -10.34 1.91 -14.69
CA PHE A 8 -11.20 1.09 -13.84
C PHE A 8 -10.57 -0.28 -13.61
N VAL A 9 -10.39 -0.63 -12.35
CA VAL A 9 -9.82 -1.93 -11.92
C VAL A 9 -10.96 -2.90 -11.64
N ALA A 10 -11.24 -3.77 -12.60
CA ALA A 10 -12.27 -4.76 -12.46
C ALA A 10 -11.81 -5.92 -11.55
N ALA A 11 -12.74 -6.49 -10.78
CA ALA A 11 -12.43 -7.58 -9.83
C ALA A 11 -11.97 -8.88 -10.51
N ASP A 12 -12.40 -9.12 -11.75
CA ASP A 12 -12.02 -10.26 -12.59
C ASP A 12 -10.75 -10.02 -13.41
N ALA A 13 -10.27 -8.75 -13.50
CA ALA A 13 -9.05 -8.37 -14.20
C ALA A 13 -8.20 -7.38 -13.38
N PRO A 14 -7.75 -7.76 -12.17
CA PRO A 14 -7.07 -6.84 -11.26
C PRO A 14 -5.59 -6.61 -11.57
N VAL A 15 -5.03 -7.34 -12.54
CA VAL A 15 -3.60 -7.26 -12.87
C VAL A 15 -3.38 -6.20 -13.95
N ILE A 16 -2.51 -5.24 -13.65
CA ILE A 16 -1.99 -4.26 -14.61
C ILE A 16 -0.57 -4.71 -14.97
N THR A 17 -0.35 -5.01 -16.24
CA THR A 17 0.95 -5.47 -16.74
C THR A 17 1.93 -4.31 -16.92
N THR A 18 3.24 -4.60 -16.95
CA THR A 18 4.30 -3.63 -17.26
C THR A 18 4.00 -2.87 -18.56
N LYS A 19 3.60 -3.60 -19.61
CA LYS A 19 3.26 -2.99 -20.90
C LYS A 19 2.08 -2.00 -20.82
N GLN A 20 1.08 -2.33 -20.01
CA GLN A 20 -0.05 -1.43 -19.76
C GLN A 20 0.40 -0.19 -18.98
N PHE A 21 1.28 -0.34 -17.98
CA PHE A 21 1.87 0.80 -17.28
C PHE A 21 2.67 1.71 -18.22
N GLU A 22 3.47 1.16 -19.14
CA GLU A 22 4.18 1.93 -20.16
C GLU A 22 3.22 2.72 -21.08
N GLN A 23 2.10 2.11 -21.45
CA GLN A 23 1.07 2.78 -22.27
C GLN A 23 0.39 3.91 -21.48
N LEU A 24 0.10 3.69 -20.20
CA LEU A 24 -0.51 4.68 -19.32
C LEU A 24 0.44 5.86 -19.05
N ASP A 25 1.72 5.58 -18.78
CA ASP A 25 2.75 6.62 -18.58
C ASP A 25 2.88 7.50 -19.83
N LYS A 26 2.92 6.87 -21.00
CA LYS A 26 2.95 7.61 -22.28
C LYS A 26 1.69 8.43 -22.52
N ALA A 27 0.52 7.90 -22.20
CA ALA A 27 -0.75 8.60 -22.37
C ALA A 27 -0.89 9.78 -21.37
N ALA A 28 -0.35 9.63 -20.18
CA ALA A 28 -0.33 10.67 -19.14
C ALA A 28 0.83 11.68 -19.29
N ASP A 29 1.68 11.53 -20.32
CA ASP A 29 2.88 12.35 -20.56
C ASP A 29 3.76 12.50 -19.30
N GLY A 30 3.98 11.37 -18.59
CA GLY A 30 4.72 11.31 -17.32
C GLY A 30 3.95 11.92 -16.12
N GLY A 31 2.70 12.26 -16.30
CA GLY A 31 1.81 12.74 -15.25
C GLY A 31 1.30 11.62 -14.33
N LYS A 32 0.23 11.90 -13.60
CA LYS A 32 -0.40 10.93 -12.71
C LYS A 32 -1.54 10.20 -13.43
N VAL A 33 -1.71 8.92 -13.09
CA VAL A 33 -2.81 8.06 -13.52
C VAL A 33 -3.65 7.72 -12.29
N THR A 34 -4.96 7.68 -12.44
CA THR A 34 -5.90 7.30 -11.38
C THR A 34 -6.43 5.90 -11.63
N PHE A 35 -6.18 4.98 -10.70
CA PHE A 35 -6.79 3.66 -10.65
C PHE A 35 -8.00 3.70 -9.73
N THR A 36 -9.12 3.10 -10.11
CA THR A 36 -10.33 3.12 -9.28
C THR A 36 -11.21 1.89 -9.54
N ASN A 37 -11.99 1.52 -8.51
CA ASN A 37 -13.09 0.57 -8.66
C ASN A 37 -14.44 1.15 -8.22
N GLY A 38 -14.48 2.45 -7.89
CA GLY A 38 -15.65 3.14 -7.37
C GLY A 38 -15.63 3.31 -5.84
N LEU A 39 -15.14 2.33 -5.07
CA LEU A 39 -15.04 2.41 -3.61
C LEU A 39 -13.76 3.10 -3.14
N TRP A 40 -12.74 3.01 -3.97
CA TRP A 40 -11.46 3.66 -3.75
C TRP A 40 -10.89 4.17 -5.07
N SER A 41 -10.03 5.15 -4.98
CA SER A 41 -9.17 5.58 -6.09
C SER A 41 -7.73 5.77 -5.60
N TYR A 42 -6.77 5.54 -6.50
CA TYR A 42 -5.36 5.73 -6.20
C TYR A 42 -4.68 6.47 -7.35
N GLN A 43 -4.27 7.71 -7.09
CA GLN A 43 -3.63 8.58 -8.06
C GLN A 43 -2.12 8.58 -7.87
N VAL A 44 -1.37 8.15 -8.90
CA VAL A 44 0.08 7.94 -8.80
C VAL A 44 0.77 8.10 -10.15
N ARG A 45 2.07 8.44 -10.17
CA ARG A 45 2.93 8.30 -11.35
C ARG A 45 3.28 6.84 -11.55
N VAL A 46 3.32 6.41 -12.81
CA VAL A 46 3.53 5.00 -13.17
C VAL A 46 4.77 4.76 -14.04
N SER A 47 5.63 5.77 -14.17
CA SER A 47 6.85 5.67 -14.99
C SER A 47 7.77 4.56 -14.46
N GLY A 48 8.13 3.62 -15.34
CA GLY A 48 8.98 2.47 -14.98
C GLY A 48 8.31 1.39 -14.13
N GLN A 49 6.99 1.50 -13.86
CA GLN A 49 6.28 0.58 -12.99
C GLN A 49 6.21 -0.83 -13.58
N GLU A 50 6.60 -1.82 -12.80
CA GLU A 50 6.42 -3.24 -13.11
C GLU A 50 4.96 -3.68 -12.89
N SER A 51 4.63 -4.89 -13.38
CA SER A 51 3.29 -5.46 -13.24
C SER A 51 2.83 -5.54 -11.79
N LEU A 52 1.61 -5.09 -11.50
CA LEU A 52 1.00 -5.13 -10.17
C LEU A 52 -0.38 -5.81 -10.21
N ASN A 53 -0.68 -6.52 -9.12
CA ASN A 53 -2.00 -7.06 -8.88
C ASN A 53 -2.73 -6.15 -7.87
N LEU A 54 -3.76 -5.45 -8.33
CA LEU A 54 -4.60 -4.54 -7.54
C LEU A 54 -5.87 -5.22 -7.00
N LEU A 55 -5.89 -6.56 -6.93
CA LEU A 55 -6.97 -7.28 -6.28
C LEU A 55 -7.18 -6.74 -4.86
N HIS A 56 -8.41 -6.42 -4.53
CA HIS A 56 -8.77 -5.91 -3.23
C HIS A 56 -9.99 -6.64 -2.67
N ASN A 57 -10.25 -6.48 -1.38
CA ASN A 57 -11.47 -6.89 -0.71
C ASN A 57 -11.72 -6.03 0.53
N GLU A 58 -12.93 -6.10 1.06
CA GLU A 58 -13.40 -5.37 2.24
C GLU A 58 -13.64 -6.28 3.44
N ARG A 59 -12.96 -7.42 3.48
CA ARG A 59 -13.15 -8.40 4.55
C ARG A 59 -12.64 -7.85 5.88
N ALA A 60 -13.46 -7.99 6.92
CA ALA A 60 -13.09 -7.64 8.27
C ALA A 60 -11.81 -8.34 8.73
N ILE A 61 -10.95 -7.59 9.41
CA ILE A 61 -9.78 -8.11 10.13
C ILE A 61 -10.29 -8.48 11.52
N LYS A 62 -10.47 -9.79 11.77
CA LYS A 62 -11.11 -10.30 12.99
C LYS A 62 -10.42 -9.84 14.27
N GLU A 63 -9.10 -9.78 14.25
CA GLU A 63 -8.27 -9.36 15.38
C GLU A 63 -8.56 -7.89 15.76
N VAL A 64 -8.89 -7.05 14.78
CA VAL A 64 -9.30 -5.66 15.00
C VAL A 64 -10.71 -5.60 15.55
N SER A 65 -11.69 -6.18 14.84
CA SER A 65 -13.09 -6.10 15.24
C SER A 65 -13.36 -6.76 16.60
N SER A 66 -12.65 -7.84 16.95
CA SER A 66 -12.79 -8.50 18.26
C SER A 66 -12.16 -7.71 19.41
N LYS A 67 -11.18 -6.84 19.13
CA LYS A 67 -10.53 -6.03 20.16
C LYS A 67 -11.27 -4.74 20.47
N PHE A 68 -12.07 -4.23 19.52
CA PHE A 68 -12.77 -2.96 19.61
C PHE A 68 -14.25 -3.13 19.21
N GLU A 69 -14.99 -3.90 20.01
CA GLU A 69 -16.39 -4.29 19.72
C GLU A 69 -17.39 -3.11 19.71
N ASP A 70 -17.00 -1.95 20.31
CA ASP A 70 -17.82 -0.74 20.45
C ASP A 70 -17.51 0.32 19.39
N GLN A 71 -16.83 -0.05 18.30
CA GLN A 71 -16.43 0.86 17.20
C GLN A 71 -16.97 0.36 15.86
N ASN A 72 -17.20 1.29 14.95
CA ASN A 72 -17.53 1.01 13.57
C ASN A 72 -16.27 0.93 12.73
N PHE A 73 -16.25 0.03 11.75
CA PHE A 73 -15.09 -0.21 10.89
C PHE A 73 -15.45 -0.36 9.43
N LYS A 74 -14.66 0.28 8.56
CA LYS A 74 -14.54 -0.04 7.13
C LYS A 74 -13.16 -0.60 6.87
N TYR A 75 -13.09 -1.65 6.06
CA TYR A 75 -11.84 -2.32 5.71
C TYR A 75 -11.60 -2.25 4.21
N ILE A 76 -10.38 -1.93 3.81
CA ILE A 76 -9.92 -2.06 2.43
C ILE A 76 -8.58 -2.79 2.45
N SER A 77 -8.55 -3.97 1.85
CA SER A 77 -7.37 -4.83 1.85
C SER A 77 -6.93 -5.17 0.44
N PHE A 78 -5.65 -5.00 0.17
CA PHE A 78 -4.96 -5.47 -1.03
C PHE A 78 -4.05 -6.64 -0.63
N PRO A 79 -4.51 -7.89 -0.73
CA PRO A 79 -3.83 -9.06 -0.16
C PRO A 79 -2.40 -9.28 -0.68
N GLY A 80 -2.13 -8.89 -1.93
CA GLY A 80 -0.81 -8.97 -2.53
C GLY A 80 0.17 -7.92 -2.04
N GLY A 81 -0.29 -6.90 -1.30
CA GLY A 81 0.53 -5.79 -0.84
C GLY A 81 1.26 -5.06 -1.97
N PRO A 82 0.58 -4.70 -3.08
CA PRO A 82 1.26 -4.09 -4.22
C PRO A 82 1.93 -2.78 -3.82
N ALA A 83 3.17 -2.60 -4.29
CA ALA A 83 3.97 -1.42 -4.04
C ALA A 83 4.23 -0.68 -5.35
N PHE A 84 3.88 0.59 -5.40
CA PHE A 84 4.22 1.46 -6.52
C PHE A 84 5.62 2.06 -6.32
N ASP A 85 6.28 2.45 -7.42
CA ASP A 85 7.59 3.09 -7.35
C ASP A 85 7.51 4.52 -6.80
N PHE A 86 6.37 5.16 -6.95
CA PHE A 86 6.10 6.52 -6.45
C PHE A 86 5.01 6.51 -5.38
N THR A 87 5.09 7.49 -4.47
CA THR A 87 4.01 7.75 -3.51
C THR A 87 2.83 8.34 -4.26
N GLY A 88 1.66 7.76 -4.03
CA GLY A 88 0.39 8.23 -4.58
C GLY A 88 -0.58 8.66 -3.49
N THR A 89 -1.71 9.21 -3.93
CA THR A 89 -2.84 9.57 -3.06
C THR A 89 -3.89 8.48 -3.15
N MET A 90 -4.17 7.82 -2.05
CA MET A 90 -5.33 6.96 -1.88
C MET A 90 -6.50 7.82 -1.44
N THR A 91 -7.64 7.66 -2.10
CA THR A 91 -8.92 8.26 -1.71
C THR A 91 -9.96 7.16 -1.57
N ILE A 92 -10.68 7.15 -0.47
CA ILE A 92 -11.68 6.15 -0.11
C ILE A 92 -13.04 6.84 -0.04
N ASP A 93 -14.04 6.25 -0.66
CA ASP A 93 -15.44 6.65 -0.55
C ASP A 93 -15.98 6.24 0.82
N LEU A 94 -16.58 7.20 1.51
CA LEU A 94 -17.17 7.04 2.85
C LEU A 94 -18.69 7.26 2.85
N SER A 95 -19.31 7.35 1.69
CA SER A 95 -20.73 7.70 1.55
C SER A 95 -21.65 6.76 2.34
N GLU A 96 -21.30 5.48 2.45
CA GLU A 96 -22.05 4.47 3.19
C GLU A 96 -21.80 4.54 4.70
N GLU A 97 -20.63 5.06 5.14
CA GLU A 97 -20.21 5.11 6.54
C GLU A 97 -20.53 6.44 7.25
N MET A 98 -20.94 7.46 6.50
CA MET A 98 -21.15 8.81 7.05
C MET A 98 -22.10 8.86 8.24
N GLU A 99 -23.20 8.10 8.18
CA GLU A 99 -24.20 8.07 9.26
C GLU A 99 -23.69 7.32 10.50
N ASP A 100 -23.14 6.15 10.30
CA ASP A 100 -22.69 5.25 11.38
C ASP A 100 -21.45 5.79 12.11
N PHE A 101 -20.56 6.49 11.40
CA PHE A 101 -19.31 7.02 11.97
C PHE A 101 -19.47 8.43 12.58
N GLY A 102 -20.64 9.05 12.46
CA GLY A 102 -20.92 10.35 13.05
C GLY A 102 -19.98 11.48 12.58
N GLY A 103 -19.39 11.35 11.39
CA GLY A 103 -18.49 12.33 10.79
C GLY A 103 -17.06 12.33 11.37
N GLN A 104 -16.70 11.36 12.18
CA GLN A 104 -15.33 11.18 12.68
C GLN A 104 -14.68 9.98 12.01
N PHE A 105 -13.49 10.19 11.44
CA PHE A 105 -12.79 9.15 10.70
C PHE A 105 -11.29 9.15 11.03
N TYR A 106 -10.80 7.97 11.40
CA TYR A 106 -9.39 7.70 11.64
C TYR A 106 -8.96 6.56 10.73
N VAL A 107 -7.81 6.66 10.08
CA VAL A 107 -7.29 5.62 9.20
C VAL A 107 -6.01 5.03 9.74
N TYR A 108 -5.92 3.72 9.65
CA TYR A 108 -4.77 2.94 10.11
C TYR A 108 -4.32 1.99 9.01
N ARG A 109 -3.03 1.75 8.96
CA ARG A 109 -2.44 0.64 8.23
C ARG A 109 -2.29 -0.54 9.18
N TYR A 110 -2.89 -1.67 8.85
CA TYR A 110 -2.64 -2.92 9.57
C TYR A 110 -1.37 -3.59 9.03
N LEU A 111 -0.35 -3.69 9.86
CA LEU A 111 0.95 -4.26 9.52
C LEU A 111 1.50 -5.06 10.71
N GLN A 112 1.89 -6.32 10.48
CA GLN A 112 2.48 -7.18 11.51
C GLN A 112 1.70 -7.18 12.83
N GLY A 113 0.39 -7.38 12.74
CA GLY A 113 -0.48 -7.44 13.90
C GLY A 113 -0.74 -6.12 14.62
N ARG A 114 -0.28 -4.99 14.07
CA ARG A 114 -0.42 -3.65 14.67
C ARG A 114 -1.17 -2.70 13.77
N LEU A 115 -1.80 -1.71 14.39
CA LEU A 115 -2.46 -0.59 13.74
C LEU A 115 -1.54 0.64 13.79
N HIS A 116 -1.09 1.10 12.62
CA HIS A 116 -0.29 2.31 12.47
C HIS A 116 -1.15 3.42 11.90
N GLN A 117 -1.32 4.51 12.66
CA GLN A 117 -2.12 5.64 12.24
C GLN A 117 -1.51 6.31 11.00
N LEU A 118 -2.35 6.68 10.04
CA LEU A 118 -1.97 7.44 8.87
C LEU A 118 -2.54 8.87 8.98
N ASP A 119 -1.74 9.83 8.51
CA ASP A 119 -2.23 11.19 8.33
C ASP A 119 -3.20 11.23 7.16
N ALA A 120 -4.44 11.57 7.43
CA ALA A 120 -5.51 11.61 6.44
C ALA A 120 -6.24 12.94 6.45
N THR A 121 -6.76 13.31 5.29
CA THR A 121 -7.67 14.43 5.12
C THR A 121 -9.06 13.89 4.83
N VAL A 122 -10.05 14.35 5.56
CA VAL A 122 -11.46 14.00 5.35
C VAL A 122 -12.15 15.19 4.68
N ASP A 123 -12.83 14.90 3.58
CA ASP A 123 -13.72 15.83 2.89
C ASP A 123 -15.17 15.38 3.14
N LEU A 124 -15.88 16.07 4.03
CA LEU A 124 -17.24 15.71 4.41
C LEU A 124 -18.26 16.04 3.31
N ASP A 125 -17.98 17.04 2.47
CA ASP A 125 -18.87 17.42 1.37
C ASP A 125 -18.77 16.40 0.23
N ALA A 126 -17.56 15.97 -0.09
CA ALA A 126 -17.29 14.90 -1.07
C ALA A 126 -17.48 13.50 -0.48
N GLN A 127 -17.66 13.36 0.82
CA GLN A 127 -17.77 12.10 1.56
C GLN A 127 -16.58 11.17 1.29
N THR A 128 -15.36 11.71 1.34
CA THR A 128 -14.14 10.97 1.06
C THR A 128 -13.06 11.17 2.12
N LEU A 129 -12.16 10.19 2.22
CA LEU A 129 -10.97 10.24 3.05
C LEU A 129 -9.75 10.00 2.17
N SER A 130 -8.74 10.87 2.24
CA SER A 130 -7.53 10.78 1.43
C SER A 130 -6.27 10.75 2.28
N PHE A 131 -5.30 9.92 1.88
CA PHE A 131 -3.97 9.83 2.50
C PHE A 131 -2.90 9.45 1.49
N GLN A 132 -1.64 9.72 1.84
CA GLN A 132 -0.49 9.41 1.00
C GLN A 132 0.05 8.02 1.34
N THR A 133 0.31 7.19 0.33
CA THR A 133 0.96 5.88 0.50
C THR A 133 1.70 5.46 -0.76
N LYS A 134 2.75 4.69 -0.59
CA LYS A 134 3.48 4.01 -1.68
C LYS A 134 3.05 2.55 -1.81
N ASN A 135 2.71 1.94 -0.69
CA ASN A 135 2.40 0.52 -0.60
C ASN A 135 0.92 0.35 -0.29
N LEU A 136 0.19 -0.32 -1.15
CA LEU A 136 -1.18 -0.72 -0.87
C LEU A 136 -1.16 -1.99 -0.01
N GLY A 137 -1.85 -1.94 1.11
CA GLY A 137 -1.86 -3.04 2.09
C GLY A 137 -3.25 -3.23 2.65
N ARG A 138 -3.32 -3.41 3.97
CA ARG A 138 -4.59 -3.49 4.69
C ARG A 138 -4.82 -2.18 5.40
N PHE A 139 -5.91 -1.52 5.07
CA PHE A 139 -6.35 -0.27 5.70
C PHE A 139 -7.60 -0.50 6.52
N VAL A 140 -7.63 0.14 7.68
CA VAL A 140 -8.73 0.11 8.65
C VAL A 140 -9.17 1.54 8.88
N ILE A 141 -10.42 1.84 8.61
CA ILE A 141 -11.04 3.12 8.90
C ILE A 141 -12.01 2.90 10.06
N THR A 142 -12.03 3.78 11.04
CA THR A 142 -12.90 3.68 12.22
C THR A 142 -13.38 5.06 12.69
N ASP A 143 -14.47 5.07 13.46
CA ASP A 143 -15.10 6.25 14.06
C ASP A 143 -14.43 6.74 15.34
N LYS A 144 -13.58 5.91 15.97
CA LYS A 144 -12.89 6.26 17.23
C LYS A 144 -11.38 6.12 17.10
N ALA A 145 -10.66 7.03 17.74
CA ALA A 145 -9.20 6.99 17.73
C ALA A 145 -8.64 5.76 18.46
N ILE A 146 -7.70 5.09 17.85
CA ILE A 146 -6.91 4.00 18.41
C ILE A 146 -5.46 4.49 18.51
N ALA A 147 -4.78 4.19 19.62
CA ALA A 147 -3.38 4.61 19.79
C ALA A 147 -2.47 4.00 18.70
N ASP A 148 -1.59 4.82 18.13
CA ASP A 148 -0.63 4.36 17.12
C ASP A 148 0.21 3.19 17.62
N GLY A 149 0.46 2.21 16.73
CA GLY A 149 1.23 1.01 17.05
C GLY A 149 0.50 -0.01 17.93
N THR A 150 -0.81 0.16 18.18
CA THR A 150 -1.60 -0.79 18.99
C THR A 150 -1.52 -2.20 18.39
N LEU A 151 -1.02 -3.14 19.20
CA LEU A 151 -1.01 -4.57 18.87
C LEU A 151 -2.43 -5.11 18.94
N VAL A 152 -2.91 -5.71 17.87
CA VAL A 152 -4.25 -6.34 17.79
C VAL A 152 -4.16 -7.84 17.56
N ASP A 153 -3.07 -8.35 16.99
CA ASP A 153 -2.81 -9.76 16.81
C ASP A 153 -1.63 -10.20 17.69
N GLU A 154 -1.95 -10.90 18.77
CA GLU A 154 -0.98 -11.35 19.78
C GLU A 154 0.04 -12.37 19.23
N SER A 155 -0.21 -12.97 18.08
CA SER A 155 0.78 -13.84 17.41
C SER A 155 2.06 -13.08 17.00
N PHE A 156 1.97 -11.75 16.89
CA PHE A 156 3.09 -10.85 16.61
C PHE A 156 3.70 -10.19 17.86
N ALA A 157 3.32 -10.59 19.07
CA ALA A 157 3.76 -9.95 20.32
C ALA A 157 5.29 -9.95 20.55
N GLY A 158 6.05 -10.80 19.86
CA GLY A 158 7.51 -10.88 19.96
C GLY A 158 8.28 -10.21 18.81
N THR A 159 7.60 -9.71 17.80
CA THR A 159 8.25 -9.06 16.66
C THR A 159 8.58 -7.61 16.96
N GLN A 160 9.87 -7.26 16.88
CA GLN A 160 10.30 -5.88 17.05
C GLN A 160 9.69 -5.00 15.95
N GLN A 161 9.21 -3.84 16.35
CA GLN A 161 8.64 -2.81 15.49
C GLN A 161 9.66 -2.44 14.41
N ALA A 162 9.32 -2.63 13.15
CA ALA A 162 10.10 -2.06 12.06
C ALA A 162 10.08 -0.53 12.18
N PRO A 163 11.19 0.18 11.91
CA PRO A 163 11.25 1.62 12.04
C PRO A 163 10.16 2.27 11.20
N SER A 164 9.39 3.17 11.81
CA SER A 164 8.46 4.05 11.09
C SER A 164 9.24 4.85 10.06
N GLU A 165 8.92 4.73 8.81
CA GLU A 165 9.40 5.64 7.77
C GLU A 165 8.72 7.00 7.96
N ASN A 166 9.17 7.76 8.95
CA ASN A 166 8.99 9.19 8.97
C ASN A 166 9.91 9.83 10.02
N THR A 167 11.13 10.18 9.62
CA THR A 167 11.86 11.23 10.34
C THR A 167 12.80 11.93 9.38
N ASN A 168 12.30 13.01 8.82
CA ASN A 168 13.14 14.09 8.37
C ASN A 168 13.57 14.84 9.63
N GLN A 169 14.75 14.54 10.16
CA GLN A 169 15.44 15.41 11.10
C GLN A 169 16.89 15.59 10.70
N ASN A 170 17.08 16.75 10.07
CA ASN A 170 18.33 17.45 9.99
C ASN A 170 18.80 17.76 11.41
N ASN A 171 19.91 17.17 11.88
CA ASN A 171 20.70 17.79 12.93
C ASN A 171 22.17 17.44 12.78
N GLN A 172 22.89 18.52 12.58
CA GLN A 172 24.31 18.67 12.38
C GLN A 172 25.02 18.71 13.76
N SER A 173 26.25 18.18 13.76
CA SER A 173 27.37 18.41 14.69
C SER A 173 27.45 17.50 15.92
N SER A 174 28.53 16.81 16.19
CA SER A 174 29.91 17.19 16.46
C SER A 174 30.74 15.97 16.87
N GLN A 175 31.90 15.85 16.30
CA GLN A 175 33.13 15.19 16.68
C GLN A 175 33.34 14.82 18.16
N SER A 176 33.79 13.60 18.42
CA SER A 176 35.08 13.34 19.06
C SER A 176 35.33 11.83 19.23
N GLY A 177 36.38 11.37 18.84
CA GLY A 177 37.31 10.39 18.81
C GLY A 177 37.48 9.50 20.04
N SER A 178 37.76 8.22 19.83
CA SER A 178 38.84 7.47 20.44
C SER A 178 38.94 6.10 19.80
N GLN A 179 40.16 5.79 19.42
CA GLN A 179 40.67 4.49 18.99
C GLN A 179 40.66 3.49 20.14
N SER A 180 40.44 2.21 19.83
CA SER A 180 41.36 1.16 20.33
C SER A 180 41.16 -0.14 19.56
N ASP A 181 42.29 -0.71 19.21
CA ASP A 181 42.59 -1.96 18.53
C ASP A 181 42.06 -3.21 19.23
N GLY A 182 41.87 -4.31 18.45
CA GLY A 182 41.67 -5.62 18.98
C GLY A 182 41.43 -6.67 17.89
N GLN A 183 42.52 -7.26 17.46
CA GLN A 183 42.73 -8.36 16.52
C GLN A 183 42.02 -9.65 16.85
N ASN A 184 41.89 -10.48 15.78
CA ASN A 184 41.93 -11.95 15.70
C ASN A 184 40.55 -12.61 15.52
N GLY A 185 40.30 -13.44 14.53
CA GLY A 185 41.03 -14.43 13.83
C GLY A 185 40.05 -15.48 13.30
N SER A 186 40.08 -15.73 12.01
CA SER A 186 40.34 -17.05 11.40
C SER A 186 39.21 -18.10 11.23
N TYR A 187 39.06 -18.51 9.96
CA TYR A 187 38.67 -19.82 9.36
C TYR A 187 37.22 -20.29 9.58
N SER A 188 36.51 -20.88 8.63
CA SER A 188 36.81 -21.72 7.48
C SER A 188 35.60 -21.92 6.56
N GLU A 189 35.84 -21.97 5.26
CA GLU A 189 35.49 -22.97 4.24
C GLU A 189 34.05 -23.44 4.04
N ASN A 190 33.63 -23.18 2.81
CA ASN A 190 33.01 -24.08 1.82
C ASN A 190 31.78 -24.92 2.17
N GLN A 191 30.72 -24.68 1.41
CA GLN A 191 30.19 -25.75 0.57
C GLN A 191 29.30 -25.19 -0.58
N ASP A 192 29.74 -25.52 -1.80
CA ASP A 192 29.01 -25.50 -3.05
C ASP A 192 27.68 -26.24 -2.95
N TYR A 193 26.57 -25.62 -3.40
CA TYR A 193 25.44 -26.37 -3.95
C TYR A 193 25.04 -25.79 -5.30
N GLN A 194 25.35 -26.57 -6.34
CA GLN A 194 24.89 -26.38 -7.72
C GLN A 194 23.35 -26.38 -7.77
N ALA A 195 22.80 -25.35 -8.32
CA ALA A 195 21.41 -25.27 -8.70
C ALA A 195 21.16 -25.98 -10.02
N GLY A 196 20.38 -27.05 -9.99
CA GLY A 196 19.78 -27.65 -11.17
C GLY A 196 18.67 -26.77 -11.71
N GLY A 197 18.82 -26.30 -12.95
CA GLY A 197 17.82 -25.60 -13.70
C GLY A 197 16.59 -26.47 -13.96
N VAL A 198 15.41 -25.94 -13.74
CA VAL A 198 14.16 -26.43 -14.32
C VAL A 198 13.53 -25.30 -15.10
N ASP A 199 13.65 -25.41 -16.41
CA ASP A 199 12.91 -24.66 -17.40
C ASP A 199 11.40 -24.92 -17.17
N LYS A 200 10.65 -23.90 -16.73
CA LYS A 200 9.20 -23.92 -16.78
C LYS A 200 8.75 -22.92 -17.84
N THR A 201 8.60 -23.44 -19.05
CA THR A 201 7.83 -22.77 -20.10
C THR A 201 6.40 -22.57 -19.62
N ASN A 202 6.03 -21.32 -19.45
CA ASN A 202 4.66 -20.89 -19.19
C ASN A 202 3.86 -21.03 -20.50
N PRO A 203 2.67 -21.66 -20.52
CA PRO A 203 1.85 -21.72 -21.71
C PRO A 203 1.35 -20.32 -22.06
N ASP A 204 1.61 -19.95 -23.29
CA ASP A 204 1.14 -18.75 -23.96
C ASP A 204 -0.40 -18.81 -24.08
N THR A 205 -1.13 -18.25 -23.13
CA THR A 205 -2.55 -18.00 -23.26
C THR A 205 -2.71 -16.59 -23.82
N GLY A 206 -2.86 -16.52 -25.14
CA GLY A 206 -3.21 -15.30 -25.84
C GLY A 206 -4.55 -14.76 -25.34
N ALA A 207 -4.47 -13.81 -24.45
CA ALA A 207 -5.57 -12.93 -24.12
C ALA A 207 -5.37 -11.65 -24.93
N GLU A 208 -6.25 -11.38 -25.87
CA GLU A 208 -6.25 -10.15 -26.65
C GLU A 208 -6.51 -8.98 -25.71
N ASP A 209 -5.58 -8.03 -25.72
CA ASP A 209 -5.58 -6.80 -24.92
C ASP A 209 -6.71 -5.87 -25.36
N HIS A 210 -7.85 -5.94 -24.70
CA HIS A 210 -8.89 -4.90 -24.81
C HIS A 210 -8.92 -4.05 -23.54
N LEU A 211 -8.09 -3.02 -23.49
CA LEU A 211 -8.25 -1.90 -22.55
C LEU A 211 -9.30 -0.96 -23.10
N ALA A 212 -10.46 -0.91 -22.45
CA ALA A 212 -11.45 0.14 -22.70
C ALA A 212 -10.98 1.42 -21.99
N LEU A 213 -10.34 2.32 -22.73
CA LEU A 213 -10.02 3.66 -22.28
C LEU A 213 -11.31 4.50 -22.37
N ALA A 214 -12.01 4.71 -21.27
CA ALA A 214 -13.12 5.64 -21.20
C ALA A 214 -12.56 7.05 -21.04
N ALA A 215 -12.49 7.80 -22.14
CA ALA A 215 -12.28 9.24 -22.10
C ALA A 215 -13.63 9.89 -21.76
N ALA A 216 -13.74 10.47 -20.57
CA ALA A 216 -14.84 11.38 -20.23
C ALA A 216 -14.54 12.73 -20.84
N ALA A 217 -15.46 13.19 -21.69
CA ALA A 217 -15.50 14.54 -22.26
C ALA A 217 -16.11 15.52 -21.25
#